data_5d0a117d90099ec9703f026b58c55248
#
_entry.id   5d0a117d90099ec9703f026b58c55248
#
_cell.length_a   1.000
_cell.length_b   1.000
_cell.length_c   1.000
_cell.angle_alpha   90.00
_cell.angle_beta   90.00
_cell.angle_gamma   90.00
#
_symmetry.space_group_name_H-M   'P 1'
#
loop_
_entity.id
_entity.type
_entity.pdbx_description
1 polymer ?
#
loop_
_entity_poly.entity_id
_entity_poly.type
_entity_poly.pdbx_seq_one_letter_code
_entity_poly.pdbx_strand_id
1 'polypeptide(L)'
;WYEDGKFLMLYRAAGDDAEHRIHLGLATSDDGVHFTRVSTEPVFSPIPGNFDGGCVEDPRIVKFGDWFYITYAYRPLPPGRYWLNEQSLAFMPKEPAEAPVFYRQNMTQSGLLMSKNLKTFQRLGRITAAGDDNRDVILFPEKINNQFVMLHRSKRLIGEQYGCEHPAIWIAFSNDLLSWDDGILLLKNQFDWESKVGGATPPIRTEAGWLMLYHAVDDAGVYRTGACLLDIN
;
A
#
# COMPACT_ATOMS: atom_id res chain seq x y z
N TRP A 1 -7.91 -11.88 -3.00
CA TRP A 1 -9.36 -11.99 -2.76
C TRP A 1 -9.87 -13.35 -3.19
N TYR A 2 -10.82 -13.92 -2.46
CA TYR A 2 -11.49 -15.16 -2.81
C TYR A 2 -13.00 -14.92 -2.94
N GLU A 3 -13.59 -15.28 -4.07
CA GLU A 3 -15.02 -15.12 -4.36
C GLU A 3 -15.46 -16.11 -5.44
N ASP A 4 -16.65 -16.65 -5.31
CA ASP A 4 -17.27 -17.57 -6.29
C ASP A 4 -16.38 -18.76 -6.68
N GLY A 5 -15.68 -19.33 -5.69
CA GLY A 5 -14.79 -20.47 -5.91
C GLY A 5 -13.45 -20.13 -6.56
N LYS A 6 -13.12 -18.85 -6.76
CA LYS A 6 -11.87 -18.41 -7.39
C LYS A 6 -11.06 -17.48 -6.50
N PHE A 7 -9.76 -17.65 -6.53
CA PHE A 7 -8.79 -16.68 -6.00
C PHE A 7 -8.47 -15.65 -7.09
N LEU A 8 -8.49 -14.38 -6.69
CA LEU A 8 -8.16 -13.21 -7.52
C LEU A 8 -6.94 -12.54 -6.93
N MET A 9 -5.87 -12.39 -7.69
CA MET A 9 -4.62 -11.79 -7.24
C MET A 9 -4.27 -10.59 -8.11
N LEU A 10 -4.31 -9.38 -7.54
CA LEU A 10 -3.62 -8.24 -8.12
C LEU A 10 -2.14 -8.35 -7.76
N TYR A 11 -1.28 -8.23 -8.75
CA TYR A 11 0.17 -8.28 -8.56
C TYR A 11 0.84 -7.11 -9.26
N ARG A 12 1.99 -6.67 -8.76
CA ARG A 12 2.81 -5.65 -9.42
C ARG A 12 3.82 -6.30 -10.35
N ALA A 13 4.07 -5.64 -11.47
CA ALA A 13 5.09 -6.01 -12.43
C ALA A 13 5.65 -4.77 -13.12
N ALA A 14 6.91 -4.82 -13.51
CA ALA A 14 7.58 -3.78 -14.27
C ALA A 14 8.45 -4.39 -15.35
N GLY A 15 8.73 -3.61 -16.40
CA GLY A 15 9.70 -3.95 -17.43
C GLY A 15 11.14 -3.72 -16.99
N ASP A 16 12.08 -4.12 -17.84
CA ASP A 16 13.52 -3.93 -17.65
C ASP A 16 14.04 -2.59 -18.20
N ASP A 17 13.15 -1.71 -18.60
CA ASP A 17 13.52 -0.36 -19.04
C ASP A 17 14.05 0.49 -17.87
N ALA A 18 14.66 1.61 -18.22
CA ALA A 18 15.34 2.47 -17.27
C ALA A 18 14.40 3.17 -16.27
N GLU A 19 13.19 3.50 -16.69
CA GLU A 19 12.18 4.14 -15.83
C GLU A 19 11.61 3.16 -14.80
N HIS A 20 11.56 1.87 -15.15
CA HIS A 20 11.03 0.80 -14.32
C HIS A 20 9.63 1.13 -13.79
N ARG A 21 8.74 1.54 -14.68
CA ARG A 21 7.36 1.84 -14.30
C ARG A 21 6.66 0.57 -13.84
N ILE A 22 6.10 0.63 -12.65
CA ILE A 22 5.38 -0.50 -12.06
C ILE A 22 3.89 -0.37 -12.40
N HIS A 23 3.29 -1.49 -12.77
CA HIS A 23 1.90 -1.64 -13.18
C HIS A 23 1.25 -2.76 -12.37
N LEU A 24 -0.08 -2.83 -12.37
CA LEU A 24 -0.81 -3.93 -11.77
C LEU A 24 -1.35 -4.89 -12.84
N GLY A 25 -1.08 -6.18 -12.64
CA GLY A 25 -1.68 -7.27 -13.38
C GLY A 25 -2.73 -7.99 -12.53
N LEU A 26 -3.57 -8.80 -13.18
CA LEU A 26 -4.55 -9.67 -12.53
C LEU A 26 -4.28 -11.12 -12.90
N ALA A 27 -4.27 -12.00 -11.91
CA ALA A 27 -4.21 -13.43 -12.09
C ALA A 27 -5.34 -14.11 -11.28
N THR A 28 -5.75 -15.29 -11.73
CA THR A 28 -6.79 -16.11 -11.08
C THR A 28 -6.28 -17.50 -10.79
N SER A 29 -6.86 -18.15 -9.77
CA SER A 29 -6.57 -19.52 -9.40
C SER A 29 -7.81 -20.21 -8.85
N ASP A 30 -7.90 -21.51 -9.05
CA ASP A 30 -8.94 -22.36 -8.45
C ASP A 30 -8.47 -22.98 -7.11
N ASP A 31 -7.16 -23.07 -6.88
CA ASP A 31 -6.58 -23.72 -5.69
C ASP A 31 -5.79 -22.77 -4.76
N GLY A 32 -5.60 -21.50 -5.16
CA GLY A 32 -4.83 -20.53 -4.41
C GLY A 32 -3.31 -20.69 -4.50
N VAL A 33 -2.83 -21.65 -5.28
CA VAL A 33 -1.40 -21.99 -5.45
C VAL A 33 -0.97 -21.78 -6.90
N HIS A 34 -1.73 -22.29 -7.84
CA HIS A 34 -1.42 -22.19 -9.28
C HIS A 34 -2.23 -21.05 -9.91
N PHE A 35 -1.55 -19.94 -10.19
CA PHE A 35 -2.18 -18.74 -10.75
C PHE A 35 -1.95 -18.62 -12.25
N THR A 36 -3.00 -18.25 -12.98
CA THR A 36 -2.97 -17.94 -14.40
C THR A 36 -3.26 -16.45 -14.61
N ARG A 37 -2.42 -15.76 -15.39
CA ARG A 37 -2.65 -14.35 -15.76
C ARG A 37 -3.93 -14.23 -16.57
N VAL A 38 -4.74 -13.22 -16.24
CA VAL A 38 -5.97 -12.92 -16.99
C VAL A 38 -5.66 -12.24 -18.33
N SER A 39 -4.55 -11.50 -18.39
CA SER A 39 -4.10 -10.77 -19.58
C SER A 39 -2.57 -10.65 -19.58
N THR A 40 -1.99 -10.49 -20.77
CA THR A 40 -0.59 -10.07 -20.94
C THR A 40 -0.41 -8.58 -20.68
N GLU A 41 -1.47 -7.80 -20.86
CA GLU A 41 -1.48 -6.37 -20.58
C GLU A 41 -1.84 -6.09 -19.11
N PRO A 42 -1.27 -5.03 -18.51
CA PRO A 42 -1.66 -4.58 -17.18
C PRO A 42 -3.14 -4.24 -17.11
N VAL A 43 -3.79 -4.57 -16.00
CA VAL A 43 -5.18 -4.16 -15.73
C VAL A 43 -5.26 -2.73 -15.17
N PHE A 44 -4.18 -2.24 -14.58
CA PHE A 44 -4.08 -0.88 -14.07
C PHE A 44 -2.65 -0.35 -14.22
N SER A 45 -2.53 0.88 -14.74
CA SER A 45 -1.25 1.51 -15.06
C SER A 45 -1.18 2.94 -14.57
N PRO A 46 0.02 3.47 -14.26
CA PRO A 46 0.23 4.88 -14.06
C PRO A 46 -0.17 5.66 -15.31
N ILE A 47 -0.68 6.88 -15.14
CA ILE A 47 -0.98 7.79 -16.24
C ILE A 47 0.00 8.97 -16.15
N PRO A 48 0.96 9.09 -17.07
CA PRO A 48 1.92 10.19 -17.08
C PRO A 48 1.23 11.56 -16.97
N GLY A 49 1.71 12.41 -16.07
CA GLY A 49 1.10 13.72 -15.78
C GLY A 49 -0.01 13.69 -14.73
N ASN A 50 -0.47 12.53 -14.32
CA ASN A 50 -1.40 12.39 -13.19
C ASN A 50 -0.63 12.29 -11.85
N PHE A 51 -1.34 12.38 -10.71
CA PHE A 51 -0.72 12.28 -9.39
C PHE A 51 0.02 10.96 -9.15
N ASP A 52 -0.41 9.87 -9.80
CA ASP A 52 0.16 8.54 -9.76
C ASP A 52 0.94 8.18 -11.05
N GLY A 53 1.48 9.18 -11.74
CA GLY A 53 2.02 9.02 -13.10
C GLY A 53 3.34 8.26 -13.20
N GLY A 54 4.02 8.02 -12.09
CA GLY A 54 5.33 7.35 -12.09
C GLY A 54 5.24 5.84 -11.94
N CYS A 55 4.50 5.35 -10.96
CA CYS A 55 4.25 3.93 -10.74
C CYS A 55 3.02 3.69 -9.87
N VAL A 56 2.49 2.48 -9.94
CA VAL A 56 1.41 1.97 -9.08
C VAL A 56 1.82 0.59 -8.56
N GLU A 57 1.82 0.40 -7.24
CA GLU A 57 2.37 -0.79 -6.62
C GLU A 57 1.62 -1.18 -5.34
N ASP A 58 1.90 -2.38 -4.82
CA ASP A 58 1.43 -2.86 -3.53
C ASP A 58 -0.10 -2.80 -3.33
N PRO A 59 -0.90 -3.39 -4.25
CA PRO A 59 -2.35 -3.36 -4.14
C PRO A 59 -2.85 -4.21 -2.98
N ARG A 60 -3.87 -3.71 -2.24
CA ARG A 60 -4.58 -4.47 -1.22
C ARG A 60 -6.08 -4.32 -1.43
N ILE A 61 -6.79 -5.44 -1.41
CA ILE A 61 -8.19 -5.52 -1.83
C ILE A 61 -9.08 -5.77 -0.62
N VAL A 62 -10.14 -4.97 -0.51
CA VAL A 62 -11.32 -5.25 0.34
C VAL A 62 -12.59 -5.06 -0.48
N LYS A 63 -13.73 -5.57 0.02
CA LYS A 63 -15.02 -5.41 -0.66
C LYS A 63 -16.06 -4.89 0.32
N PHE A 64 -16.78 -3.83 -0.11
CA PHE A 64 -17.93 -3.30 0.61
C PHE A 64 -19.14 -3.30 -0.36
N GLY A 65 -20.16 -4.07 -0.04
CA GLY A 65 -21.27 -4.30 -0.95
C GLY A 65 -20.78 -4.93 -2.26
N ASP A 66 -21.16 -4.35 -3.39
CA ASP A 66 -20.79 -4.85 -4.73
C ASP A 66 -19.46 -4.28 -5.27
N TRP A 67 -18.75 -3.48 -4.48
CA TRP A 67 -17.57 -2.78 -4.92
C TRP A 67 -16.31 -3.28 -4.22
N PHE A 68 -15.30 -3.58 -5.01
CA PHE A 68 -13.93 -3.71 -4.53
C PHE A 68 -13.33 -2.33 -4.32
N TYR A 69 -12.66 -2.16 -3.19
CA TYR A 69 -11.83 -1.00 -2.88
C TYR A 69 -10.39 -1.48 -2.77
N ILE A 70 -9.50 -0.82 -3.50
CA ILE A 70 -8.11 -1.22 -3.59
C ILE A 70 -7.24 -0.04 -3.16
N THR A 71 -6.53 -0.21 -2.06
CA THR A 71 -5.46 0.70 -1.71
C THR A 71 -4.21 0.31 -2.47
N TYR A 72 -3.43 1.30 -2.90
CA TYR A 72 -2.18 1.07 -3.64
C TYR A 72 -1.19 2.17 -3.31
N ALA A 73 0.10 1.84 -3.36
CA ALA A 73 1.14 2.83 -3.28
C ALA A 73 1.43 3.39 -4.68
N TYR A 74 1.79 4.67 -4.75
CA TYR A 74 2.14 5.33 -6.01
C TYR A 74 3.25 6.36 -5.82
N ARG A 75 3.90 6.72 -6.93
CA ARG A 75 4.84 7.83 -7.02
C ARG A 75 4.46 8.74 -8.19
N PRO A 76 4.74 10.04 -8.13
CA PRO A 76 4.44 10.97 -9.22
C PRO A 76 5.35 10.75 -10.44
N LEU A 77 6.59 10.29 -10.21
CA LEU A 77 7.62 10.09 -11.23
C LEU A 77 8.10 8.64 -11.22
N PRO A 78 8.65 8.13 -12.33
CA PRO A 78 9.16 6.77 -12.40
C PRO A 78 10.16 6.47 -11.27
N PRO A 79 10.11 5.27 -10.67
CA PRO A 79 11.02 4.92 -9.57
C PRO A 79 12.46 4.72 -10.02
N GLY A 80 12.69 4.38 -11.30
CA GLY A 80 14.00 3.95 -11.78
C GLY A 80 14.43 2.62 -11.16
N ARG A 81 15.61 2.16 -11.51
CA ARG A 81 16.20 0.90 -11.02
C ARG A 81 17.21 1.18 -9.91
N TYR A 82 16.80 1.92 -8.89
CA TYR A 82 17.65 2.46 -7.81
C TYR A 82 18.44 1.39 -7.02
N TRP A 83 18.03 0.14 -7.09
CA TRP A 83 18.70 -0.98 -6.40
C TRP A 83 19.92 -1.52 -7.16
N LEU A 84 20.14 -1.14 -8.42
CA LEU A 84 21.24 -1.68 -9.23
C LEU A 84 22.56 -0.97 -8.99
N ASN A 85 22.55 0.37 -8.96
CA ASN A 85 23.74 1.22 -8.76
C ASN A 85 23.35 2.70 -8.73
N GLU A 86 24.32 3.58 -8.48
CA GLU A 86 24.12 5.03 -8.46
C GLU A 86 23.65 5.59 -9.81
N GLN A 87 24.01 4.95 -10.93
CA GLN A 87 23.58 5.40 -12.26
C GLN A 87 22.08 5.25 -12.49
N SER A 88 21.45 4.30 -11.83
CA SER A 88 19.99 4.13 -11.89
C SER A 88 19.22 5.27 -11.20
N LEU A 89 19.85 5.99 -10.28
CA LEU A 89 19.29 7.19 -9.66
C LEU A 89 19.27 8.37 -10.63
N ALA A 90 20.05 8.33 -11.73
CA ALA A 90 20.06 9.37 -12.75
C ALA A 90 18.73 9.50 -13.52
N PHE A 91 17.86 8.48 -13.43
CA PHE A 91 16.51 8.52 -13.99
C PHE A 91 15.48 9.23 -13.11
N MET A 92 15.82 9.56 -11.90
CA MET A 92 15.00 10.46 -11.10
C MET A 92 15.03 11.85 -11.76
N PRO A 93 13.91 12.36 -12.32
CA PRO A 93 13.90 13.69 -12.92
C PRO A 93 14.36 14.71 -11.88
N LYS A 94 15.26 15.61 -12.28
CA LYS A 94 15.66 16.74 -11.44
C LYS A 94 14.57 17.79 -11.53
N GLU A 95 13.61 17.71 -10.64
CA GLU A 95 12.59 18.74 -10.53
C GLU A 95 13.19 20.06 -10.05
N PRO A 96 12.68 21.22 -10.49
CA PRO A 96 13.11 22.52 -10.01
C PRO A 96 13.04 22.63 -8.49
N ALA A 97 13.90 23.46 -7.88
CA ALA A 97 13.94 23.65 -6.44
C ALA A 97 12.59 24.14 -5.87
N GLU A 98 11.82 24.87 -6.67
CA GLU A 98 10.50 25.42 -6.35
C GLU A 98 9.38 24.39 -6.50
N ALA A 99 9.63 23.22 -7.12
CA ALA A 99 8.63 22.19 -7.24
C ALA A 99 8.25 21.64 -5.84
N PRO A 100 7.00 21.24 -5.63
CA PRO A 100 6.58 20.63 -4.37
C PRO A 100 7.46 19.47 -3.95
N VAL A 101 7.74 19.34 -2.64
CA VAL A 101 8.60 18.30 -2.06
C VAL A 101 8.22 16.90 -2.54
N PHE A 102 6.93 16.64 -2.68
CA PHE A 102 6.39 15.38 -3.21
C PHE A 102 7.03 14.98 -4.56
N TYR A 103 7.14 15.93 -5.49
CA TYR A 103 7.78 15.69 -6.79
C TYR A 103 9.29 15.60 -6.67
N ARG A 104 9.93 16.56 -5.97
CA ARG A 104 11.39 16.62 -5.84
C ARG A 104 12.00 15.38 -5.20
N GLN A 105 11.29 14.76 -4.26
CA GLN A 105 11.72 13.55 -3.56
C GLN A 105 11.13 12.27 -4.16
N ASN A 106 10.30 12.39 -5.20
CA ASN A 106 9.55 11.27 -5.76
C ASN A 106 8.91 10.41 -4.66
N MET A 107 8.19 11.09 -3.74
CA MET A 107 7.67 10.49 -2.52
C MET A 107 6.63 9.42 -2.83
N THR A 108 6.67 8.34 -2.09
CA THR A 108 5.62 7.33 -2.13
C THR A 108 4.43 7.80 -1.31
N GLN A 109 3.25 7.78 -1.91
CA GLN A 109 1.97 8.04 -1.25
C GLN A 109 1.01 6.89 -1.54
N SER A 110 -0.16 6.91 -0.90
CA SER A 110 -1.17 5.88 -1.12
C SER A 110 -2.45 6.46 -1.70
N GLY A 111 -2.99 5.73 -2.66
CA GLY A 111 -4.23 6.03 -3.35
C GLY A 111 -5.32 4.99 -3.12
N LEU A 112 -6.51 5.33 -3.53
CA LEU A 112 -7.69 4.47 -3.47
C LEU A 112 -8.30 4.31 -4.85
N LEU A 113 -8.60 3.07 -5.21
CA LEU A 113 -9.37 2.70 -6.40
C LEU A 113 -10.66 2.04 -5.99
N MET A 114 -11.64 2.09 -6.87
CA MET A 114 -12.82 1.24 -6.81
C MET A 114 -13.01 0.49 -8.12
N SER A 115 -13.59 -0.71 -8.03
CA SER A 115 -13.86 -1.59 -9.17
C SER A 115 -15.03 -2.54 -8.87
N LYS A 116 -15.76 -2.98 -9.88
CA LYS A 116 -16.73 -4.08 -9.75
C LYS A 116 -16.17 -5.43 -10.18
N ASN A 117 -15.04 -5.47 -10.87
CA ASN A 117 -14.58 -6.69 -11.56
C ASN A 117 -13.05 -6.87 -11.55
N LEU A 118 -12.30 -5.99 -10.87
CA LEU A 118 -10.82 -5.96 -10.83
C LEU A 118 -10.15 -5.88 -12.22
N LYS A 119 -10.90 -5.48 -13.26
CA LYS A 119 -10.41 -5.29 -14.63
C LYS A 119 -10.52 -3.84 -15.09
N THR A 120 -11.53 -3.13 -14.58
CA THR A 120 -11.75 -1.70 -14.84
C THR A 120 -11.81 -0.97 -13.52
N PHE A 121 -11.08 0.15 -13.42
CA PHE A 121 -10.87 0.86 -12.17
C PHE A 121 -11.24 2.34 -12.29
N GLN A 122 -11.82 2.86 -11.24
CA GLN A 122 -11.98 4.29 -11.02
C GLN A 122 -11.02 4.76 -9.94
N ARG A 123 -10.20 5.78 -10.25
CA ARG A 123 -9.37 6.46 -9.26
C ARG A 123 -10.23 7.35 -8.38
N LEU A 124 -10.19 7.13 -7.07
CA LEU A 124 -10.86 7.99 -6.09
C LEU A 124 -9.94 9.08 -5.55
N GLY A 125 -8.63 8.94 -5.80
CA GLY A 125 -7.64 9.91 -5.39
C GLY A 125 -6.71 9.40 -4.29
N ARG A 126 -6.04 10.35 -3.62
CA ARG A 126 -5.14 10.07 -2.50
C ARG A 126 -5.95 9.77 -1.25
N ILE A 127 -5.55 8.73 -0.50
CA ILE A 127 -6.18 8.32 0.75
C ILE A 127 -5.39 8.77 2.00
N THR A 128 -4.15 9.24 1.84
CA THR A 128 -3.28 9.72 2.91
C THR A 128 -3.04 11.23 2.82
N ALA A 129 -2.49 11.83 3.86
CA ALA A 129 -2.21 13.27 3.88
C ALA A 129 -1.25 13.70 2.76
N ALA A 130 -1.45 14.91 2.24
CA ALA A 130 -0.59 15.48 1.20
C ALA A 130 0.85 15.65 1.71
N GLY A 131 1.82 15.25 0.87
CA GLY A 131 3.24 15.42 1.18
C GLY A 131 3.75 14.53 2.32
N ASP A 132 3.02 13.47 2.67
CA ASP A 132 3.42 12.44 3.61
C ASP A 132 3.85 11.18 2.85
N ASP A 133 5.09 10.74 3.02
CA ASP A 133 5.53 9.40 2.59
C ASP A 133 4.84 8.38 3.49
N ASN A 134 3.69 7.91 3.04
CA ASN A 134 2.79 7.03 3.79
C ASN A 134 2.47 5.80 2.96
N ARG A 135 2.82 4.66 3.49
CA ARG A 135 2.80 3.37 2.77
C ARG A 135 2.03 2.33 3.56
N ASP A 136 1.91 1.15 2.96
CA ASP A 136 1.29 -0.02 3.58
C ASP A 136 -0.11 0.31 4.09
N VAL A 137 -0.84 1.13 3.31
CA VAL A 137 -2.22 1.49 3.63
C VAL A 137 -3.11 0.30 3.32
N ILE A 138 -3.83 -0.15 4.33
CA ILE A 138 -4.66 -1.35 4.29
C ILE A 138 -6.00 -1.02 4.93
N LEU A 139 -7.09 -1.27 4.22
CA LEU A 139 -8.43 -1.18 4.80
C LEU A 139 -8.78 -2.47 5.55
N PHE A 140 -9.52 -2.34 6.64
CA PHE A 140 -10.23 -3.47 7.21
C PHE A 140 -11.36 -3.89 6.27
N PRO A 141 -11.67 -5.20 6.16
CA PRO A 141 -12.70 -5.69 5.24
C PRO A 141 -14.12 -5.41 5.73
N GLU A 142 -14.28 -4.93 6.96
CA GLU A 142 -15.55 -4.59 7.58
C GLU A 142 -15.45 -3.25 8.32
N LYS A 143 -16.58 -2.58 8.50
CA LYS A 143 -16.67 -1.42 9.39
C LYS A 143 -16.60 -1.87 10.84
N ILE A 144 -15.87 -1.12 11.66
CA ILE A 144 -15.83 -1.28 13.12
C ILE A 144 -16.54 -0.06 13.73
N ASN A 145 -17.52 -0.28 14.59
CA ASN A 145 -18.34 0.79 15.16
C ASN A 145 -18.92 1.76 14.10
N ASN A 146 -19.38 1.19 12.97
CA ASN A 146 -19.91 1.92 11.80
C ASN A 146 -18.91 2.83 11.06
N GLN A 147 -17.62 2.76 11.36
CA GLN A 147 -16.56 3.49 10.69
C GLN A 147 -15.71 2.57 9.82
N PHE A 148 -15.22 3.09 8.70
CA PHE A 148 -14.13 2.47 7.95
C PHE A 148 -12.85 2.61 8.76
N VAL A 149 -12.01 1.60 8.69
CA VAL A 149 -10.75 1.52 9.43
C VAL A 149 -9.62 1.24 8.46
N MET A 150 -8.51 1.97 8.61
CA MET A 150 -7.29 1.68 7.87
C MET A 150 -6.09 1.54 8.79
N LEU A 151 -5.17 0.71 8.35
CA LEU A 151 -3.80 0.69 8.83
C LEU A 151 -2.95 1.48 7.86
N HIS A 152 -1.95 2.21 8.38
CA HIS A 152 -1.01 2.95 7.55
C HIS A 152 0.34 3.11 8.24
N ARG A 153 1.36 3.51 7.48
CA ARG A 153 2.71 3.72 7.98
C ARG A 153 3.29 5.02 7.44
N SER A 154 3.06 6.08 8.17
CA SER A 154 3.60 7.42 7.87
C SER A 154 5.06 7.54 8.32
N LYS A 155 5.91 8.12 7.46
CA LYS A 155 7.26 8.52 7.86
C LYS A 155 7.30 9.87 8.61
N ARG A 156 6.19 10.58 8.70
CA ARG A 156 6.09 11.82 9.48
C ARG A 156 5.84 11.55 10.97
N LEU A 157 5.22 10.41 11.28
CA LEU A 157 4.83 10.04 12.63
C LEU A 157 5.94 9.24 13.32
N ILE A 158 7.15 9.84 13.38
CA ILE A 158 8.33 9.26 14.01
C ILE A 158 8.89 10.29 15.00
N GLY A 159 9.28 9.83 16.18
CA GLY A 159 9.87 10.62 17.25
C GLY A 159 9.17 10.39 18.59
N GLU A 160 9.77 10.89 19.64
CA GLU A 160 9.30 10.75 21.03
C GLU A 160 7.86 11.24 21.20
N GLN A 161 7.50 12.35 20.54
CA GLN A 161 6.15 12.93 20.56
C GLN A 161 5.08 12.00 19.98
N TYR A 162 5.47 11.00 19.19
CA TYR A 162 4.58 10.00 18.59
C TYR A 162 4.67 8.64 19.26
N GLY A 163 5.58 8.47 20.24
CA GLY A 163 5.77 7.23 20.98
C GLY A 163 6.49 6.12 20.20
N CYS A 164 7.13 6.43 19.06
CA CYS A 164 7.92 5.49 18.26
C CYS A 164 9.13 6.18 17.63
N GLU A 165 10.28 5.52 17.66
CA GLU A 165 11.54 6.03 17.07
C GLU A 165 11.75 5.57 15.63
N HIS A 166 10.96 4.59 15.18
CA HIS A 166 11.03 3.99 13.84
C HIS A 166 9.65 4.01 13.17
N PRO A 167 9.58 3.85 11.84
CA PRO A 167 8.29 3.73 11.14
C PRO A 167 7.43 2.61 11.71
N ALA A 168 6.24 2.97 12.17
CA ALA A 168 5.32 2.13 12.93
C ALA A 168 3.96 2.01 12.21
N ILE A 169 3.13 1.05 12.61
CA ILE A 169 1.78 0.88 12.09
C ILE A 169 0.82 1.73 12.94
N TRP A 170 0.05 2.54 12.26
CA TRP A 170 -1.01 3.40 12.80
C TRP A 170 -2.36 2.90 12.34
N ILE A 171 -3.39 3.12 13.15
CA ILE A 171 -4.79 2.83 12.83
C ILE A 171 -5.55 4.15 12.78
N ALA A 172 -6.33 4.37 11.73
CA ALA A 172 -7.13 5.56 11.53
C ALA A 172 -8.57 5.21 11.14
N PHE A 173 -9.50 6.14 11.39
CA PHE A 173 -10.93 5.92 11.20
C PHE A 173 -11.52 6.96 10.25
N SER A 174 -12.56 6.54 9.51
CA SER A 174 -13.24 7.37 8.53
C SER A 174 -14.73 7.02 8.43
N ASN A 175 -15.54 8.01 8.10
CA ASN A 175 -16.96 7.81 7.80
C ASN A 175 -17.23 7.63 6.28
N ASP A 176 -16.28 8.04 5.42
CA ASP A 176 -16.49 8.19 3.97
C ASP A 176 -15.37 7.60 3.08
N LEU A 177 -14.34 6.97 3.66
CA LEU A 177 -13.13 6.46 2.99
C LEU A 177 -12.19 7.54 2.41
N LEU A 178 -12.53 8.79 2.46
CA LEU A 178 -11.75 9.90 1.87
C LEU A 178 -11.16 10.83 2.91
N SER A 179 -11.87 11.03 4.01
CA SER A 179 -11.46 11.88 5.14
C SER A 179 -11.14 11.00 6.33
N TRP A 180 -9.89 11.03 6.79
CA TRP A 180 -9.37 10.21 7.87
C TRP A 180 -8.92 11.08 9.04
N ASP A 181 -9.08 10.57 10.26
CA ASP A 181 -8.52 11.20 11.45
C ASP A 181 -6.98 11.08 11.50
N ASP A 182 -6.37 11.66 12.54
CA ASP A 182 -4.90 11.66 12.69
C ASP A 182 -4.30 10.30 13.02
N GLY A 183 -5.15 9.33 13.35
CA GLY A 183 -4.76 7.97 13.70
C GLY A 183 -4.17 7.81 15.10
N ILE A 184 -4.06 6.56 15.52
CA ILE A 184 -3.51 6.13 16.80
C ILE A 184 -2.38 5.15 16.53
N LEU A 185 -1.27 5.24 17.28
CA LEU A 185 -0.18 4.27 17.21
C LEU A 185 -0.70 2.88 17.63
N LEU A 186 -0.64 1.92 16.70
CA LEU A 186 -1.14 0.56 16.93
C LEU A 186 0.00 -0.42 17.25
N LEU A 187 1.02 -0.46 16.42
CA LEU A 187 2.15 -1.38 16.58
C LEU A 187 3.45 -0.67 16.21
N LYS A 188 4.37 -0.64 17.15
CA LYS A 188 5.76 -0.22 16.93
C LYS A 188 6.70 -1.41 17.01
N ASN A 189 7.93 -1.21 16.61
CA ASN A 189 8.99 -2.21 16.77
C ASN A 189 9.12 -2.67 18.24
N GLN A 190 9.26 -3.98 18.43
CA GLN A 190 9.39 -4.62 19.74
C GLN A 190 10.60 -5.56 19.81
N PHE A 191 11.12 -5.98 18.67
CA PHE A 191 12.18 -6.98 18.56
C PHE A 191 13.34 -6.44 17.71
N ASP A 192 14.54 -6.97 17.92
CA ASP A 192 15.76 -6.55 17.22
C ASP A 192 15.69 -6.71 15.69
N TRP A 193 14.77 -7.52 15.18
CA TRP A 193 14.56 -7.71 13.75
C TRP A 193 13.53 -6.74 13.15
N GLU A 194 13.13 -5.70 13.87
CA GLU A 194 12.08 -4.75 13.52
C GLU A 194 12.59 -3.30 13.47
N SER A 195 13.54 -2.98 12.59
CA SER A 195 13.95 -1.58 12.38
C SER A 195 12.83 -0.72 11.79
N LYS A 196 11.85 -1.35 11.15
CA LYS A 196 10.55 -0.78 10.77
C LYS A 196 9.52 -1.87 10.65
N VAL A 197 8.27 -1.54 10.91
CA VAL A 197 7.12 -2.44 10.75
C VAL A 197 6.10 -1.84 9.77
N GLY A 198 5.39 -2.69 9.01
CA GLY A 198 4.36 -2.26 8.07
C GLY A 198 3.33 -3.36 7.83
N GLY A 199 2.08 -3.00 7.61
CA GLY A 199 1.01 -3.95 7.36
C GLY A 199 1.24 -4.74 6.07
N ALA A 200 0.89 -6.02 6.06
CA ALA A 200 1.05 -6.89 4.90
C ALA A 200 -0.25 -7.07 4.12
N THR A 201 -1.29 -7.59 4.75
CA THR A 201 -2.58 -7.92 4.13
C THR A 201 -3.73 -7.30 4.93
N PRO A 202 -4.92 -7.13 4.34
CA PRO A 202 -6.12 -6.80 5.12
C PRO A 202 -6.27 -7.77 6.31
N PRO A 203 -6.60 -7.27 7.51
CA PRO A 203 -6.78 -8.14 8.67
C PRO A 203 -7.87 -9.17 8.44
N ILE A 204 -7.67 -10.35 8.99
CA ILE A 204 -8.59 -11.49 8.87
C ILE A 204 -9.40 -11.59 10.15
N ARG A 205 -10.73 -11.55 10.03
CA ARG A 205 -11.60 -11.73 11.19
C ARG A 205 -11.55 -13.18 11.67
N THR A 206 -11.37 -13.35 12.98
CA THR A 206 -11.40 -14.64 13.68
C THR A 206 -12.33 -14.55 14.88
N GLU A 207 -12.62 -15.68 15.52
CA GLU A 207 -13.39 -15.70 16.77
C GLU A 207 -12.70 -14.98 17.92
N ALA A 208 -11.35 -14.93 17.88
CA ALA A 208 -10.53 -14.32 18.93
C ALA A 208 -10.20 -12.82 18.68
N GLY A 209 -10.54 -12.28 17.50
CA GLY A 209 -10.21 -10.90 17.10
C GLY A 209 -9.75 -10.81 15.66
N TRP A 210 -9.09 -9.73 15.30
CA TRP A 210 -8.53 -9.51 13.96
C TRP A 210 -7.09 -10.00 13.88
N LEU A 211 -6.83 -11.04 13.11
CA LEU A 211 -5.48 -11.49 12.80
C LEU A 211 -4.86 -10.53 11.80
N MET A 212 -3.85 -9.79 12.23
CA MET A 212 -3.05 -8.91 11.39
C MET A 212 -1.70 -9.57 11.10
N LEU A 213 -1.39 -9.72 9.81
CA LEU A 213 -0.04 -10.05 9.34
C LEU A 213 0.69 -8.74 9.04
N TYR A 214 1.94 -8.66 9.46
CA TYR A 214 2.80 -7.51 9.17
C TYR A 214 4.17 -7.97 8.69
N HIS A 215 4.85 -7.12 7.98
CA HIS A 215 6.26 -7.31 7.66
C HIS A 215 7.12 -6.39 8.51
N ALA A 216 8.29 -6.85 8.82
CA ALA A 216 9.33 -6.04 9.43
C ALA A 216 10.66 -6.30 8.73
N VAL A 217 11.59 -5.37 8.89
CA VAL A 217 12.93 -5.49 8.31
C VAL A 217 13.94 -5.09 9.36
N ASP A 218 15.03 -5.83 9.46
CA ASP A 218 16.16 -5.50 10.33
C ASP A 218 17.16 -4.52 9.65
N ASP A 219 18.17 -4.10 10.39
CA ASP A 219 19.19 -3.16 9.90
C ASP A 219 20.05 -3.75 8.76
N ALA A 220 20.07 -5.06 8.60
CA ALA A 220 20.72 -5.75 7.49
C ALA A 220 19.85 -5.83 6.23
N GLY A 221 18.61 -5.32 6.28
CA GLY A 221 17.67 -5.34 5.17
C GLY A 221 16.93 -6.66 4.98
N VAL A 222 16.96 -7.57 5.96
CA VAL A 222 16.27 -8.87 5.89
C VAL A 222 14.83 -8.71 6.33
N TYR A 223 13.90 -8.99 5.41
CA TYR A 223 12.46 -8.96 5.68
C TYR A 223 11.97 -10.24 6.34
N ARG A 224 11.09 -10.08 7.33
CA ARG A 224 10.41 -11.18 8.03
C ARG A 224 8.93 -10.85 8.18
N THR A 225 8.12 -11.88 8.35
CA THR A 225 6.70 -11.75 8.63
C THR A 225 6.43 -11.98 10.10
N GLY A 226 5.69 -11.08 10.70
CA GLY A 226 5.11 -11.21 12.02
C GLY A 226 3.59 -11.33 11.96
N ALA A 227 2.99 -11.74 13.05
CA ALA A 227 1.54 -11.81 13.23
C ALA A 227 1.17 -11.29 14.62
N CYS A 228 0.06 -10.57 14.68
CA CYS A 228 -0.54 -10.19 15.96
C CYS A 228 -2.07 -10.31 15.88
N LEU A 229 -2.68 -10.44 17.03
CA LEU A 229 -4.13 -10.44 17.18
C LEU A 229 -4.55 -9.08 17.76
N LEU A 230 -5.42 -8.39 17.03
CA LEU A 230 -6.02 -7.13 17.49
C LEU A 230 -7.37 -7.43 18.15
N ASP A 231 -7.74 -6.61 19.14
CA ASP A 231 -9.05 -6.70 19.78
C ASP A 231 -10.16 -6.57 18.73
N ILE A 232 -11.28 -7.21 19.02
CA ILE A 232 -12.42 -7.25 18.10
C ILE A 232 -13.24 -5.95 18.13
N ASN A 233 -13.06 -5.13 19.16
CA ASN A 233 -13.87 -3.92 19.45
C ASN A 233 -13.11 -2.63 19.15
#